data_050cc5092a40210623ecf9b326e4697f
#
_entry.id   050cc5092a40210623ecf9b326e4697f
#
_cell.length_a   1.000
_cell.length_b   1.000
_cell.length_c   1.000
_cell.angle_alpha   90.00
_cell.angle_beta   90.00
_cell.angle_gamma   90.00
#
_symmetry.space_group_name_H-M   'P 1'
#
loop_
_entity.id
_entity.type
_entity.pdbx_description
1 polymer ?
#
loop_
_entity_poly.entity_id
_entity_poly.type
_entity_poly.pdbx_seq_one_letter_code
_entity_poly.pdbx_strand_id
1 'polypeptide(L)'
;GPRNAGGALGGPGQRRGCGGGEGVSGPLLRGEQRICRSRARAATHERPGGSRAGXAVGDAAAEVQLSRLRWAVLLLFSSYSLCNAFQWIQYGSINNVFVRFYDVSAFAIDWLSMSYMLIYIPLLFPVAWLLDKRGLRLIALAGSALNAVGAWVKLGSLKPHLFPVTVLGQVICAVAQVFILGMPSRIASVWFGSHEVSTACSIAVFGNQLGIAAGFLVPPVLIPNVEDVEKLAYYISIMFFMTAGVASALFILVIIVFKEKPPNPPSRAQASIQSRLMAEYSYVQSILRLLRNANFLLLMVTYGLNVGCFYALSTLLNRMVIHHYPGEEVNAGRIGLTIVLSGMVGALISGIWLDKTKTYKQTTLVVYIMSLVGMIVYTFTLSLGHLWVVFVTAGLLGFFMTGYLPLGFEFAAELTYPESEGTSSGLLNVSAQIFGIAFTIGQGQIMDHFGTKAGNLLLCSVLFLGTVMTTFIKADLRRQQANLENEQT
;
A
#
# COMPACT_ATOMS: atom_id res chain seq x y z
N GLY A 1 -28.66 3.43 28.82
CA GLY A 1 -28.83 3.42 28.50
C GLY A 1 -29.19 3.77 28.09
N PRO A 2 -29.31 3.84 28.36
CA PRO A 2 -29.72 3.93 27.92
C PRO A 2 -29.89 4.05 27.14
N ARG A 3 -30.04 3.80 27.22
CA ARG A 3 -30.07 3.74 26.49
C ARG A 3 -30.60 3.92 25.92
N ASN A 4 -30.90 4.02 25.89
CA ASN A 4 -31.13 4.08 25.22
C ASN A 4 -31.16 4.57 24.56
N ALA A 5 -31.48 4.68 24.86
CA ALA A 5 -31.61 4.99 24.33
C ALA A 5 -31.17 5.27 23.66
N GLY A 6 -31.19 5.26 23.70
CA GLY A 6 -30.75 5.39 23.15
C GLY A 6 -30.15 5.46 22.73
N GLY A 7 -30.21 5.32 22.69
CA GLY A 7 -29.64 5.18 22.30
C GLY A 7 -28.93 5.50 22.13
N ALA A 8 -29.09 5.95 22.22
CA ALA A 8 -28.51 6.31 21.98
C ALA A 8 -27.58 6.22 22.08
N LEU A 9 -27.58 6.23 22.46
CA LEU A 9 -26.77 6.20 22.61
C LEU A 9 -26.17 5.90 21.97
N GLY A 10 -26.87 5.75 21.74
CA GLY A 10 -26.36 5.34 20.61
C GLY A 10 -24.92 5.44 20.52
N GLY A 11 -24.42 6.38 20.83
CA GLY A 11 -23.04 6.56 20.73
C GLY A 11 -22.21 5.42 21.22
N PRO A 12 -22.61 4.82 22.25
CA PRO A 12 -21.77 3.75 22.78
C PRO A 12 -21.62 2.59 21.81
N GLY A 13 -22.64 2.29 21.15
CA GLY A 13 -22.53 1.19 20.21
C GLY A 13 -21.50 1.45 19.18
N GLN A 14 -21.40 2.69 18.81
CA GLN A 14 -20.47 2.98 17.80
C GLN A 14 -19.05 2.76 18.25
N ARG A 15 -18.76 3.13 19.43
CA ARG A 15 -17.42 2.95 19.90
C ARG A 15 -17.06 1.48 19.96
N ARG A 16 -18.00 0.69 20.35
CA ARG A 16 -17.71 -0.72 20.39
C ARG A 16 -17.50 -1.24 18.99
N GLY A 17 -18.23 -0.70 18.07
CA GLY A 17 -18.02 -1.12 16.73
C GLY A 17 -16.62 -0.90 16.26
N CYS A 18 -16.06 0.15 16.71
CA CYS A 18 -14.71 0.40 16.31
C CYS A 18 -13.81 -0.71 16.78
N GLY A 19 -14.07 -1.23 17.94
CA GLY A 19 -13.18 -2.23 18.41
C GLY A 19 -13.43 -3.60 17.89
N GLY A 20 -14.59 -3.82 17.44
CA GLY A 20 -14.86 -5.17 17.07
C GLY A 20 -14.18 -5.63 15.88
N GLY A 21 -13.25 -5.22 15.55
CA GLY A 21 -12.76 -5.57 14.35
C GLY A 21 -12.34 -6.93 14.14
N GLU A 22 -13.01 -7.73 14.13
CA GLU A 22 -12.65 -9.00 13.97
C GLU A 22 -12.39 -9.19 12.62
N GLY A 23 -11.74 -8.90 12.12
CA GLY A 23 -11.50 -9.01 11.00
C GLY A 23 -11.13 -9.77 10.19
N VAL A 24 -10.74 -9.92 9.79
CA VAL A 24 -10.66 -10.66 9.00
C VAL A 24 -9.90 -10.40 7.97
N SER A 25 -9.85 -10.19 7.22
CA SER A 25 -9.26 -9.89 6.13
C SER A 25 -7.94 -9.43 6.08
N GLY A 26 -7.53 -8.99 5.20
CA GLY A 26 -6.26 -8.68 4.86
C GLY A 26 -5.61 -7.79 5.84
N PRO A 27 -4.57 -8.16 6.28
CA PRO A 27 -3.92 -7.39 7.29
C PRO A 27 -3.50 -6.05 6.81
N LEU A 28 -3.25 -5.93 5.53
CA LEU A 28 -2.80 -4.72 5.12
C LEU A 28 -3.69 -3.63 5.43
N LEU A 29 -4.88 -3.78 5.37
CA LEU A 29 -5.74 -2.72 5.58
C LEU A 29 -6.57 -2.89 6.75
N ARG A 30 -6.11 -3.59 7.71
CA ARG A 30 -6.94 -3.78 8.86
C ARG A 30 -7.33 -2.47 9.53
N GLY A 31 -6.41 -1.52 9.57
CA GLY A 31 -6.75 -0.23 10.11
C GLY A 31 -7.85 0.44 9.33
N GLU A 32 -7.71 0.41 8.03
CA GLU A 32 -8.74 0.99 7.18
C GLU A 32 -10.02 0.21 7.27
N GLN A 33 -9.92 -1.11 7.38
CA GLN A 33 -11.11 -1.91 7.54
C GLN A 33 -11.85 -1.54 8.81
N ARG A 34 -11.13 -1.28 9.87
CA ARG A 34 -11.78 -0.91 11.12
C ARG A 34 -12.48 0.42 11.00
N ILE A 35 -11.83 1.39 10.34
CA ILE A 35 -12.48 2.68 10.14
C ILE A 35 -13.76 2.48 9.37
N CYS A 36 -13.71 1.70 8.29
CA CYS A 36 -14.89 1.49 7.49
C CYS A 36 -15.98 0.81 8.30
N ARG A 37 -15.61 -0.21 9.07
CA ARG A 37 -16.57 -0.91 9.86
C ARG A 37 -17.21 -0.03 10.91
N SER A 38 -16.39 0.75 11.57
CA SER A 38 -16.89 1.62 12.62
C SER A 38 -17.91 2.62 12.05
N ARG A 39 -17.58 3.20 10.92
CA ARG A 39 -18.49 4.14 10.30
C ARG A 39 -19.80 3.47 9.88
N ALA A 40 -19.68 2.28 9.32
CA ALA A 40 -20.87 1.58 8.89
C ALA A 40 -21.77 1.22 10.07
N ARG A 41 -21.16 0.79 11.18
CA ARG A 41 -21.93 0.47 12.35
C ARG A 41 -22.61 1.68 12.95
N ALA A 42 -21.87 2.78 13.01
CA ALA A 42 -22.47 3.99 13.53
C ALA A 42 -23.67 4.40 12.70
N ALA A 43 -23.54 4.28 11.41
CA ALA A 43 -24.66 4.61 10.56
C ALA A 43 -25.85 3.69 10.82
N THR A 44 -25.58 2.41 10.95
CA THR A 44 -26.65 1.46 11.21
C THR A 44 -27.33 1.77 12.54
N HIS A 45 -26.54 2.12 13.53
CA HIS A 45 -27.10 2.39 14.84
C HIS A 45 -28.01 3.61 14.87
N GLU A 46 -27.75 4.56 14.05
CA GLU A 46 -28.54 5.77 14.10
C GLU A 46 -29.91 5.65 13.47
N ARG A 47 -30.19 4.54 12.88
CA ARG A 47 -31.49 4.42 12.29
C ARG A 47 -32.54 4.38 13.34
N PRO A 48 -33.50 5.18 13.23
CA PRO A 48 -34.54 5.20 14.21
C PRO A 48 -35.36 3.95 14.08
N GLY A 49 -35.85 3.58 15.18
CA GLY A 49 -36.58 2.40 15.21
C GLY A 49 -37.84 2.43 14.44
N GLY A 50 -38.66 3.22 14.86
CA GLY A 50 -39.97 3.10 14.35
C GLY A 50 -40.19 3.37 12.92
N SER A 51 -39.72 4.49 12.56
CA SER A 51 -40.00 4.82 11.18
C SER A 51 -39.32 3.87 10.29
N ARG A 52 -38.73 2.96 10.94
CA ARG A 52 -38.01 2.20 10.19
C ARG A 52 -38.67 1.30 9.35
N ALA A 53 -39.79 0.99 9.48
CA ALA A 53 -40.44 0.13 8.53
C ALA A 53 -40.24 0.69 7.13
N GLY A 54 -40.64 1.87 6.93
CA GLY A 54 -40.42 2.52 5.65
C GLY A 54 -38.92 2.71 5.32
N UNK A 55 -38.40 2.96 6.20
CA UNK A 55 -37.22 3.30 6.00
C UNK A 55 -36.41 2.24 5.65
N ALA A 56 -36.55 1.41 6.45
CA ALA A 56 -35.75 0.24 6.25
C ALA A 56 -35.98 -0.35 4.86
N VAL A 57 -37.16 -0.35 4.43
CA VAL A 57 -37.47 -0.85 3.09
C VAL A 57 -36.76 0.04 2.06
N GLY A 58 -36.85 1.32 2.22
CA GLY A 58 -36.19 2.21 1.30
C GLY A 58 -34.66 2.04 1.33
N ASP A 59 -34.12 1.89 2.52
CA ASP A 59 -32.69 1.68 2.65
C ASP A 59 -32.25 0.37 2.04
N ALA A 60 -33.01 -0.69 2.25
CA ALA A 60 -32.67 -1.98 1.68
C ALA A 60 -32.74 -1.92 0.16
N ALA A 61 -33.75 -1.28 -0.37
CA ALA A 61 -33.87 -1.14 -1.82
C ALA A 61 -32.72 -0.31 -2.38
N ALA A 62 -32.35 0.77 -1.70
CA ALA A 62 -31.25 1.60 -2.13
C ALA A 62 -29.95 0.82 -2.10
N GLU A 63 -29.73 0.03 -1.04
CA GLU A 63 -28.52 -0.76 -0.96
C GLU A 63 -28.45 -1.79 -2.06
N VAL A 64 -29.57 -2.43 -2.38
CA VAL A 64 -29.59 -3.39 -3.47
C VAL A 64 -29.30 -2.71 -4.79
N GLN A 65 -29.86 -1.52 -5.02
CA GLN A 65 -29.61 -0.80 -6.24
C GLN A 65 -28.14 -0.39 -6.38
N LEU A 66 -27.52 -0.05 -5.25
CA LEU A 66 -26.15 0.41 -5.29
C LEU A 66 -25.16 -0.74 -5.46
N SER A 67 -25.56 -1.96 -5.17
CA SER A 67 -24.61 -3.04 -5.08
C SER A 67 -23.83 -3.26 -6.39
N ARG A 68 -24.46 -3.12 -7.52
CA ARG A 68 -23.73 -3.33 -8.77
C ARG A 68 -22.68 -2.27 -9.01
N LEU A 69 -23.05 -1.02 -8.83
CA LEU A 69 -22.12 0.07 -9.13
C LEU A 69 -20.98 0.11 -8.13
N ARG A 70 -21.24 -0.25 -6.88
CA ARG A 70 -20.17 -0.21 -5.89
C ARG A 70 -19.07 -1.19 -6.23
N TRP A 71 -19.41 -2.38 -6.72
CA TRP A 71 -18.39 -3.34 -7.12
C TRP A 71 -17.62 -2.86 -8.34
N ALA A 72 -18.32 -2.21 -9.28
CA ALA A 72 -17.65 -1.65 -10.44
C ALA A 72 -16.65 -0.57 -10.03
N VAL A 73 -17.03 0.30 -9.11
CA VAL A 73 -16.14 1.35 -8.62
C VAL A 73 -14.92 0.74 -7.95
N LEU A 74 -15.12 -0.26 -7.11
CA LEU A 74 -14.02 -0.90 -6.39
C LEU A 74 -13.06 -1.59 -7.36
N LEU A 75 -13.59 -2.36 -8.29
CA LEU A 75 -12.73 -3.06 -9.24
C LEU A 75 -12.00 -2.11 -10.15
N LEU A 76 -12.65 -1.01 -10.53
CA LEU A 76 -12.02 -0.01 -11.36
C LEU A 76 -10.86 0.66 -10.62
N PHE A 77 -11.06 1.01 -9.35
CA PHE A 77 -9.97 1.57 -8.57
C PHE A 77 -8.83 0.57 -8.42
N SER A 78 -9.15 -0.68 -8.09
CA SER A 78 -8.12 -1.70 -7.95
C SER A 78 -7.34 -1.87 -9.24
N SER A 79 -8.00 -1.78 -10.38
CA SER A 79 -7.35 -1.94 -11.67
C SER A 79 -6.39 -0.81 -11.97
N TYR A 80 -6.79 0.45 -11.75
CA TYR A 80 -5.84 1.50 -12.08
C TYR A 80 -4.74 1.64 -11.02
N SER A 81 -5.01 1.21 -9.80
CA SER A 81 -3.96 1.10 -8.79
C SER A 81 -2.94 0.04 -9.19
N LEU A 82 -3.42 -1.09 -9.70
CA LEU A 82 -2.54 -2.14 -10.22
C LEU A 82 -1.66 -1.61 -11.36
N CYS A 83 -2.26 -0.88 -12.27
CA CYS A 83 -1.51 -0.33 -13.40
C CYS A 83 -0.44 0.65 -12.93
N ASN A 84 -0.74 1.48 -11.94
CA ASN A 84 0.23 2.43 -11.41
C ASN A 84 1.39 1.71 -10.69
N ALA A 85 1.08 0.67 -9.93
CA ALA A 85 2.12 -0.09 -9.25
C ALA A 85 3.00 -0.85 -10.24
N PHE A 86 2.41 -1.35 -11.30
CA PHE A 86 3.18 -1.97 -12.38
C PHE A 86 4.21 -0.98 -12.93
N GLN A 87 3.79 0.25 -13.17
CA GLN A 87 4.71 1.24 -13.72
C GLN A 87 5.82 1.60 -12.76
N TRP A 88 5.60 1.44 -11.45
CA TRP A 88 6.64 1.70 -10.48
C TRP A 88 7.82 0.78 -10.64
N ILE A 89 7.55 -0.52 -10.81
CA ILE A 89 8.63 -1.50 -10.74
C ILE A 89 9.10 -1.97 -12.12
N GLN A 90 8.43 -1.55 -13.19
CA GLN A 90 8.75 -2.09 -14.51
C GLN A 90 10.19 -1.77 -14.94
N TYR A 91 10.75 -0.65 -14.50
CA TYR A 91 12.13 -0.33 -14.85
C TYR A 91 13.11 -1.14 -14.00
N GLY A 92 12.84 -1.26 -12.71
CA GLY A 92 13.74 -1.96 -11.83
C GLY A 92 13.77 -3.46 -12.08
N SER A 93 12.66 -4.03 -12.52
CA SER A 93 12.63 -5.47 -12.73
C SER A 93 13.45 -5.91 -13.93
N ILE A 94 13.78 -5.01 -14.85
CA ILE A 94 14.74 -5.28 -15.92
C ILE A 94 15.74 -4.15 -15.99
N ASN A 95 16.35 -3.84 -14.87
CA ASN A 95 17.29 -2.73 -14.76
C ASN A 95 18.41 -2.85 -15.78
N ASN A 96 18.98 -4.05 -15.94
CA ASN A 96 20.09 -4.26 -16.84
C ASN A 96 19.71 -3.97 -18.30
N VAL A 97 18.48 -4.26 -18.68
CA VAL A 97 18.03 -4.01 -20.04
C VAL A 97 17.91 -2.51 -20.30
N PHE A 98 17.33 -1.78 -19.35
CA PHE A 98 17.18 -0.33 -19.52
C PHE A 98 18.51 0.39 -19.41
N VAL A 99 19.46 -0.11 -18.62
CA VAL A 99 20.80 0.45 -18.59
C VAL A 99 21.43 0.37 -19.98
N ARG A 100 21.29 -0.76 -20.63
CA ARG A 100 21.83 -0.91 -21.99
C ARG A 100 21.10 -0.01 -22.97
N PHE A 101 19.76 0.04 -22.87
CA PHE A 101 18.98 0.76 -23.87
C PHE A 101 19.24 2.26 -23.82
N TYR A 102 19.22 2.86 -22.61
CA TYR A 102 19.39 4.30 -22.49
C TYR A 102 20.84 4.70 -22.33
N ASP A 103 21.74 3.74 -22.19
CA ASP A 103 23.17 4.01 -21.99
C ASP A 103 23.40 4.92 -20.77
N VAL A 104 22.79 4.56 -19.67
CA VAL A 104 22.90 5.28 -18.41
C VAL A 104 23.35 4.31 -17.32
N SER A 105 23.72 4.85 -16.18
CA SER A 105 24.15 3.99 -15.06
C SER A 105 22.95 3.25 -14.45
N ALA A 106 23.23 2.16 -13.76
CA ALA A 106 22.20 1.45 -13.02
C ALA A 106 21.57 2.34 -11.96
N PHE A 107 22.36 3.23 -11.38
CA PHE A 107 21.86 4.17 -10.39
C PHE A 107 20.80 5.10 -10.99
N ALA A 108 21.01 5.53 -12.24
CA ALA A 108 20.01 6.37 -12.91
C ALA A 108 18.69 5.64 -13.10
N ILE A 109 18.75 4.35 -13.43
CA ILE A 109 17.51 3.57 -13.55
C ILE A 109 16.87 3.36 -12.18
N ASP A 110 17.68 3.17 -11.14
CA ASP A 110 17.12 3.06 -9.78
C ASP A 110 16.33 4.31 -9.40
N TRP A 111 16.75 5.48 -9.88
CA TRP A 111 16.01 6.71 -9.59
C TRP A 111 14.61 6.71 -10.19
N LEU A 112 14.35 5.91 -11.21
CA LEU A 112 13.00 5.80 -11.72
C LEU A 112 12.06 5.18 -10.68
N SER A 113 12.54 4.22 -9.89
CA SER A 113 11.75 3.71 -8.78
C SER A 113 11.75 4.69 -7.60
N MET A 114 12.89 5.27 -7.30
CA MET A 114 12.99 6.17 -6.16
C MET A 114 12.19 7.45 -6.35
N SER A 115 11.88 7.83 -7.60
CA SER A 115 11.08 9.03 -7.82
C SER A 115 9.67 8.89 -7.23
N TYR A 116 9.10 7.68 -7.25
CA TYR A 116 7.82 7.45 -6.58
C TYR A 116 7.93 7.73 -5.09
N MET A 117 9.02 7.28 -4.48
CA MET A 117 9.22 7.50 -3.05
C MET A 117 9.41 8.99 -2.74
N LEU A 118 10.26 9.64 -3.53
CA LEU A 118 10.60 11.03 -3.25
C LEU A 118 9.38 11.94 -3.39
N ILE A 119 8.57 11.74 -4.42
CA ILE A 119 7.44 12.60 -4.68
C ILE A 119 6.32 12.38 -3.67
N TYR A 120 6.16 11.16 -3.16
CA TYR A 120 5.14 10.88 -2.17
C TYR A 120 5.31 11.72 -0.91
N ILE A 121 6.56 11.93 -0.49
CA ILE A 121 6.83 12.55 0.81
C ILE A 121 6.19 13.94 0.93
N PRO A 122 6.49 14.89 0.03
CA PRO A 122 5.86 16.21 0.21
C PRO A 122 4.41 16.26 -0.26
N LEU A 123 4.02 15.47 -1.26
CA LEU A 123 2.69 15.61 -1.85
C LEU A 123 1.61 14.89 -1.08
N LEU A 124 1.96 13.99 -0.15
CA LEU A 124 0.94 13.32 0.64
C LEU A 124 0.03 14.31 1.35
N PHE A 125 0.61 15.38 1.93
CA PHE A 125 -0.15 16.29 2.77
C PHE A 125 -1.18 17.10 1.96
N PRO A 126 -0.80 17.77 0.86
CA PRO A 126 -1.84 18.46 0.08
C PRO A 126 -2.84 17.53 -0.56
N VAL A 127 -2.44 16.32 -0.97
CA VAL A 127 -3.40 15.40 -1.59
C VAL A 127 -4.39 14.87 -0.56
N ALA A 128 -3.94 14.57 0.66
CA ALA A 128 -4.86 14.16 1.72
C ALA A 128 -5.87 15.27 2.02
N TRP A 129 -5.40 16.52 2.06
CA TRP A 129 -6.28 17.65 2.26
C TRP A 129 -7.30 17.75 1.11
N LEU A 130 -6.84 17.56 -0.12
CA LEU A 130 -7.72 17.66 -1.28
C LEU A 130 -8.78 16.56 -1.27
N LEU A 131 -8.41 15.37 -0.86
CA LEU A 131 -9.38 14.27 -0.76
C LEU A 131 -10.48 14.62 0.24
N ASP A 132 -10.11 15.20 1.37
CA ASP A 132 -11.10 15.59 2.35
C ASP A 132 -12.00 16.70 1.84
N LYS A 133 -11.47 17.65 1.08
CA LYS A 133 -12.25 18.82 0.65
C LYS A 133 -13.07 18.55 -0.60
N ARG A 134 -12.55 17.81 -1.55
CA ARG A 134 -13.19 17.68 -2.85
C ARG A 134 -13.80 16.31 -3.12
N GLY A 135 -13.48 15.31 -2.33
CA GLY A 135 -14.12 14.02 -2.42
C GLY A 135 -13.44 13.05 -3.37
N LEU A 136 -14.08 11.90 -3.54
CA LEU A 136 -13.47 10.77 -4.21
C LEU A 136 -13.36 10.94 -5.73
N ARG A 137 -14.38 11.54 -6.36
CA ARG A 137 -14.37 11.55 -7.82
C ARG A 137 -13.22 12.37 -8.38
N LEU A 138 -12.96 13.54 -7.79
CA LEU A 138 -11.85 14.35 -8.26
C LEU A 138 -10.52 13.64 -8.09
N ILE A 139 -10.32 12.98 -6.95
CA ILE A 139 -9.07 12.27 -6.67
C ILE A 139 -8.93 11.09 -7.64
N ALA A 140 -10.01 10.36 -7.90
CA ALA A 140 -9.96 9.24 -8.83
C ALA A 140 -9.65 9.73 -10.24
N LEU A 141 -10.28 10.82 -10.67
CA LEU A 141 -10.01 11.38 -11.99
C LEU A 141 -8.57 11.83 -12.10
N ALA A 142 -8.06 12.52 -11.09
CA ALA A 142 -6.68 13.00 -11.12
C ALA A 142 -5.70 11.84 -11.15
N GLY A 143 -5.90 10.83 -10.30
CA GLY A 143 -4.99 9.70 -10.25
C GLY A 143 -4.97 8.91 -11.54
N SER A 144 -6.14 8.58 -12.07
CA SER A 144 -6.18 7.79 -13.29
C SER A 144 -5.71 8.59 -14.49
N ALA A 145 -6.03 9.90 -14.55
CA ALA A 145 -5.57 10.74 -15.65
C ALA A 145 -4.06 10.87 -15.65
N LEU A 146 -3.48 11.14 -14.49
CA LEU A 146 -2.02 11.28 -14.40
C LEU A 146 -1.32 9.97 -14.71
N ASN A 147 -1.90 8.85 -14.27
CA ASN A 147 -1.34 7.55 -14.60
C ASN A 147 -1.32 7.34 -16.11
N ALA A 148 -2.41 7.68 -16.80
CA ALA A 148 -2.48 7.53 -18.24
C ALA A 148 -1.52 8.49 -18.94
N VAL A 149 -1.47 9.75 -18.50
CA VAL A 149 -0.59 10.73 -19.14
C VAL A 149 0.87 10.28 -18.98
N GLY A 150 1.24 9.81 -17.79
CA GLY A 150 2.61 9.33 -17.60
C GLY A 150 2.93 8.16 -18.50
N ALA A 151 1.98 7.23 -18.66
CA ALA A 151 2.21 6.08 -19.53
C ALA A 151 2.41 6.53 -20.99
N TRP A 152 1.63 7.50 -21.47
CA TRP A 152 1.80 7.99 -22.84
C TRP A 152 3.08 8.78 -23.01
N VAL A 153 3.50 9.55 -22.01
CA VAL A 153 4.76 10.28 -22.09
C VAL A 153 5.93 9.31 -22.24
N LYS A 154 5.86 8.15 -21.57
CA LYS A 154 6.93 7.15 -21.70
C LYS A 154 7.07 6.65 -23.12
N LEU A 155 5.99 6.63 -23.90
CA LEU A 155 6.09 6.21 -25.28
C LEU A 155 6.94 7.16 -26.13
N GLY A 156 7.12 8.40 -25.68
CA GLY A 156 8.01 9.32 -26.37
C GLY A 156 9.48 9.09 -26.06
N SER A 157 9.81 8.10 -25.23
CA SER A 157 11.18 7.87 -24.79
C SER A 157 11.83 6.65 -25.44
N LEU A 158 11.36 6.25 -26.62
CA LEU A 158 11.80 4.99 -27.22
C LEU A 158 13.09 5.08 -28.02
N LYS A 159 13.90 6.08 -27.74
CA LYS A 159 15.24 6.21 -28.32
C LYS A 159 16.26 6.40 -27.20
N PRO A 160 17.49 5.93 -27.39
CA PRO A 160 18.47 5.97 -26.30
C PRO A 160 18.73 7.35 -25.73
N HIS A 161 18.66 8.40 -26.53
CA HIS A 161 18.96 9.75 -26.04
C HIS A 161 17.77 10.41 -25.34
N LEU A 162 16.63 9.70 -25.24
CA LEU A 162 15.42 10.28 -24.66
C LEU A 162 15.16 9.80 -23.24
N PHE A 163 16.21 9.49 -22.49
CA PHE A 163 16.07 9.12 -21.07
C PHE A 163 15.31 10.18 -20.27
N PRO A 164 15.54 11.50 -20.45
CA PRO A 164 14.77 12.47 -19.69
C PRO A 164 13.26 12.38 -19.91
N VAL A 165 12.82 11.93 -21.08
CA VAL A 165 11.39 11.79 -21.33
C VAL A 165 10.79 10.66 -20.50
N THR A 166 11.52 9.55 -20.37
CA THR A 166 11.01 8.46 -19.52
C THR A 166 11.03 8.86 -18.04
N VAL A 167 12.00 9.69 -17.64
CA VAL A 167 12.02 10.22 -16.28
C VAL A 167 10.79 11.10 -16.04
N LEU A 168 10.46 11.94 -16.99
CA LEU A 168 9.27 12.79 -16.87
C LEU A 168 8.00 11.95 -16.74
N GLY A 169 7.87 10.91 -17.58
CA GLY A 169 6.72 10.02 -17.48
C GLY A 169 6.63 9.34 -16.12
N GLN A 170 7.77 8.91 -15.60
CA GLN A 170 7.77 8.24 -14.30
C GLN A 170 7.41 9.21 -13.17
N VAL A 171 7.87 10.46 -13.27
CA VAL A 171 7.51 11.48 -12.27
C VAL A 171 6.00 11.73 -12.30
N ILE A 172 5.41 11.79 -13.49
CA ILE A 172 3.96 11.97 -13.59
C ILE A 172 3.23 10.79 -12.95
N CYS A 173 3.69 9.57 -13.19
CA CYS A 173 3.11 8.40 -12.55
C CYS A 173 3.30 8.42 -11.03
N ALA A 174 4.42 8.97 -10.57
CA ALA A 174 4.65 9.11 -9.13
C ALA A 174 3.66 10.06 -8.49
N VAL A 175 3.32 11.15 -9.18
CA VAL A 175 2.28 12.04 -8.69
C VAL A 175 0.94 11.31 -8.66
N ALA A 176 0.66 10.50 -9.68
CA ALA A 176 -0.58 9.71 -9.69
C ALA A 176 -0.64 8.77 -8.48
N GLN A 177 0.50 8.19 -8.09
CA GLN A 177 0.54 7.29 -6.93
C GLN A 177 0.04 7.98 -5.66
N VAL A 178 0.40 9.24 -5.48
CA VAL A 178 -0.03 9.96 -4.27
C VAL A 178 -1.55 10.05 -4.22
N PHE A 179 -2.20 10.24 -5.37
CA PHE A 179 -3.65 10.28 -5.43
C PHE A 179 -4.30 8.91 -5.24
N ILE A 180 -3.53 7.83 -5.41
CA ILE A 180 -4.08 6.49 -5.35
C ILE A 180 -3.99 5.90 -3.94
N LEU A 181 -2.89 6.10 -3.25
CA LEU A 181 -2.64 5.35 -2.01
C LEU A 181 -3.56 5.72 -0.86
N GLY A 182 -4.20 6.87 -0.91
CA GLY A 182 -5.07 7.30 0.18
C GLY A 182 -6.53 6.96 0.02
N MET A 183 -6.90 6.25 -1.04
CA MET A 183 -8.31 6.09 -1.36
C MET A 183 -9.02 4.85 -0.81
N PRO A 184 -8.34 3.73 -0.53
CA PRO A 184 -9.10 2.50 -0.28
C PRO A 184 -10.12 2.58 0.85
N SER A 185 -9.76 3.14 1.98
CA SER A 185 -10.72 3.20 3.09
C SER A 185 -11.87 4.15 2.78
N ARG A 186 -11.59 5.26 2.09
CA ARG A 186 -12.64 6.20 1.74
C ARG A 186 -13.64 5.59 0.76
N ILE A 187 -13.13 4.84 -0.23
CA ILE A 187 -14.01 4.16 -1.17
C ILE A 187 -14.91 3.16 -0.43
N ALA A 188 -14.31 2.38 0.47
CA ALA A 188 -15.08 1.39 1.18
C ALA A 188 -16.14 2.03 2.07
N SER A 189 -15.79 3.11 2.77
CA SER A 189 -16.77 3.72 3.67
C SER A 189 -17.87 4.46 2.93
N VAL A 190 -17.59 5.02 1.77
CA VAL A 190 -18.59 5.78 1.02
C VAL A 190 -19.52 4.87 0.26
N TRP A 191 -19.02 3.77 -0.29
CA TRP A 191 -19.78 2.95 -1.22
C TRP A 191 -20.32 1.66 -0.64
N PHE A 192 -19.77 1.13 0.44
CA PHE A 192 -20.12 -0.22 0.91
C PHE A 192 -20.82 -0.18 2.25
N GLY A 193 -21.68 -1.16 2.48
CA GLY A 193 -22.39 -1.30 3.74
C GLY A 193 -21.51 -1.94 4.80
N SER A 194 -22.05 -2.01 6.02
CA SER A 194 -21.25 -2.38 7.18
C SER A 194 -20.66 -3.77 7.11
N HIS A 195 -21.34 -4.70 6.47
CA HIS A 195 -20.84 -6.07 6.45
C HIS A 195 -19.94 -6.36 5.28
N GLU A 196 -19.69 -5.38 4.41
CA GLU A 196 -18.83 -5.55 3.26
C GLU A 196 -17.60 -4.68 3.29
N VAL A 197 -17.50 -3.80 4.28
CA VAL A 197 -16.44 -2.79 4.28
C VAL A 197 -15.06 -3.41 4.32
N SER A 198 -14.86 -4.43 5.17
CA SER A 198 -13.56 -5.07 5.28
C SER A 198 -13.11 -5.71 3.97
N THR A 199 -14.05 -6.39 3.32
CA THR A 199 -13.74 -7.02 2.04
C THR A 199 -13.38 -5.98 0.99
N ALA A 200 -14.12 -4.86 0.95
CA ALA A 200 -13.84 -3.82 -0.02
C ALA A 200 -12.46 -3.20 0.20
N CYS A 201 -12.10 -2.92 1.44
CA CYS A 201 -10.78 -2.37 1.74
C CYS A 201 -9.68 -3.34 1.30
N SER A 202 -9.86 -4.62 1.57
CA SER A 202 -8.87 -5.63 1.22
C SER A 202 -8.67 -5.70 -0.30
N ILE A 203 -9.75 -5.70 -1.05
CA ILE A 203 -9.65 -5.78 -2.50
C ILE A 203 -8.92 -4.56 -3.05
N ALA A 204 -9.22 -3.38 -2.51
CA ALA A 204 -8.59 -2.16 -2.99
C ALA A 204 -7.08 -2.18 -2.80
N VAL A 205 -6.61 -2.71 -1.67
CA VAL A 205 -5.17 -2.73 -1.43
C VAL A 205 -4.48 -3.85 -2.18
N PHE A 206 -5.11 -5.02 -2.27
CA PHE A 206 -4.47 -6.13 -2.97
C PHE A 206 -4.27 -5.83 -4.45
N GLY A 207 -5.08 -4.94 -5.04
CA GLY A 207 -4.83 -4.52 -6.41
C GLY A 207 -3.44 -3.94 -6.58
N ASN A 208 -3.01 -3.11 -5.64
CA ASN A 208 -1.67 -2.52 -5.69
C ASN A 208 -0.59 -3.59 -5.59
N GLN A 209 -0.76 -4.54 -4.67
CA GLN A 209 0.23 -5.61 -4.51
C GLN A 209 0.32 -6.48 -5.77
N LEU A 210 -0.81 -6.80 -6.38
CA LEU A 210 -0.79 -7.55 -7.62
C LEU A 210 -0.10 -6.78 -8.74
N GLY A 211 -0.21 -5.45 -8.74
CA GLY A 211 0.50 -4.63 -9.71
C GLY A 211 2.00 -4.75 -9.56
N ILE A 212 2.49 -4.77 -8.32
CA ILE A 212 3.92 -4.97 -8.09
C ILE A 212 4.34 -6.36 -8.56
N ALA A 213 3.55 -7.38 -8.25
CA ALA A 213 3.85 -8.74 -8.68
C ALA A 213 3.92 -8.84 -10.20
N ALA A 214 2.93 -8.24 -10.89
CA ALA A 214 2.94 -8.23 -12.35
C ALA A 214 4.13 -7.46 -12.90
N GLY A 215 4.53 -6.39 -12.24
CA GLY A 215 5.68 -5.61 -12.65
C GLY A 215 6.98 -6.36 -12.52
N PHE A 216 7.06 -7.32 -11.62
CA PHE A 216 8.22 -8.19 -11.56
C PHE A 216 8.19 -9.26 -12.64
N LEU A 217 7.02 -9.77 -12.98
CA LEU A 217 6.92 -10.90 -13.90
C LEU A 217 6.87 -10.50 -15.37
N VAL A 218 6.06 -9.52 -15.71
CA VAL A 218 5.75 -9.24 -17.12
C VAL A 218 6.92 -8.62 -17.88
N PRO A 219 7.62 -7.59 -17.36
CA PRO A 219 8.70 -7.00 -18.16
C PRO A 219 9.78 -7.97 -18.58
N PRO A 220 10.32 -8.85 -17.71
CA PRO A 220 11.32 -9.81 -18.21
C PRO A 220 10.79 -10.77 -19.25
N VAL A 221 9.52 -11.14 -19.17
CA VAL A 221 8.93 -12.06 -20.12
C VAL A 221 8.73 -11.38 -21.48
N LEU A 222 8.27 -10.13 -21.48
CA LEU A 222 8.00 -9.41 -22.71
C LEU A 222 9.25 -8.90 -23.40
N ILE A 223 10.26 -8.53 -22.64
CA ILE A 223 11.42 -7.83 -23.19
C ILE A 223 12.65 -8.70 -23.03
N PRO A 224 13.04 -9.42 -24.09
CA PRO A 224 14.27 -10.21 -24.01
C PRO A 224 15.50 -9.31 -23.98
N ASN A 225 16.58 -9.81 -23.41
CA ASN A 225 17.80 -9.06 -23.31
C ASN A 225 18.59 -9.20 -24.61
N VAL A 226 18.22 -8.41 -25.62
CA VAL A 226 18.88 -8.45 -26.92
C VAL A 226 19.80 -7.25 -27.04
N GLU A 227 20.85 -7.39 -27.86
CA GLU A 227 21.83 -6.34 -27.98
C GLU A 227 21.45 -5.28 -29.01
N ASP A 228 20.60 -5.64 -29.96
CA ASP A 228 20.19 -4.70 -31.00
C ASP A 228 19.24 -3.65 -30.38
N VAL A 229 19.67 -2.40 -30.38
CA VAL A 229 18.91 -1.32 -29.76
C VAL A 229 17.55 -1.15 -30.43
N GLU A 230 17.47 -1.30 -31.74
CA GLU A 230 16.20 -1.13 -32.44
C GLU A 230 15.20 -2.23 -32.08
N LYS A 231 15.66 -3.47 -31.98
CA LYS A 231 14.79 -4.55 -31.54
C LYS A 231 14.37 -4.34 -30.10
N LEU A 232 15.29 -3.88 -29.28
CA LEU A 232 14.98 -3.62 -27.88
C LEU A 232 13.94 -2.50 -27.77
N ALA A 233 14.06 -1.46 -28.58
CA ALA A 233 13.06 -0.39 -28.60
C ALA A 233 11.69 -0.94 -29.00
N TYR A 234 11.66 -1.87 -29.94
CA TYR A 234 10.40 -2.48 -30.34
C TYR A 234 9.73 -3.23 -29.18
N TYR A 235 10.51 -4.04 -28.47
CA TYR A 235 9.95 -4.80 -27.35
C TYR A 235 9.49 -3.88 -26.23
N ILE A 236 10.29 -2.84 -25.94
CA ILE A 236 9.90 -1.88 -24.92
C ILE A 236 8.63 -1.15 -25.33
N SER A 237 8.49 -0.84 -26.62
CA SER A 237 7.30 -0.15 -27.11
C SER A 237 6.05 -1.00 -26.91
N ILE A 238 6.16 -2.31 -27.06
CA ILE A 238 5.01 -3.18 -26.82
C ILE A 238 4.55 -3.04 -25.38
N MET A 239 5.47 -3.10 -24.43
CA MET A 239 5.12 -2.97 -23.03
C MET A 239 4.51 -1.61 -22.72
N PHE A 240 5.13 -0.54 -23.25
CA PHE A 240 4.63 0.80 -22.99
C PHE A 240 3.27 1.04 -23.65
N PHE A 241 3.05 0.52 -24.86
CA PHE A 241 1.75 0.64 -25.50
C PHE A 241 0.67 -0.12 -24.73
N MET A 242 0.98 -1.33 -24.28
CA MET A 242 0.02 -2.08 -23.48
C MET A 242 -0.37 -1.32 -22.23
N THR A 243 0.63 -0.79 -21.53
CA THR A 243 0.38 -0.05 -20.29
C THR A 243 -0.42 1.22 -20.56
N ALA A 244 -0.04 1.96 -21.60
CA ALA A 244 -0.74 3.19 -21.93
C ALA A 244 -2.18 2.92 -22.38
N GLY A 245 -2.39 1.84 -23.13
CA GLY A 245 -3.73 1.48 -23.55
C GLY A 245 -4.62 1.10 -22.37
N VAL A 246 -4.08 0.29 -21.47
CA VAL A 246 -4.83 -0.10 -20.28
C VAL A 246 -5.12 1.12 -19.42
N ALA A 247 -4.12 1.96 -19.20
CA ALA A 247 -4.32 3.15 -18.36
C ALA A 247 -5.36 4.10 -18.98
N SER A 248 -5.33 4.27 -20.30
CA SER A 248 -6.30 5.14 -20.97
C SER A 248 -7.70 4.56 -20.89
N ALA A 249 -7.85 3.27 -21.11
CA ALA A 249 -9.15 2.62 -20.99
C ALA A 249 -9.70 2.76 -19.59
N LEU A 250 -8.84 2.59 -18.58
CA LEU A 250 -9.27 2.72 -17.20
C LEU A 250 -9.66 4.16 -16.87
N PHE A 251 -8.93 5.14 -17.41
CA PHE A 251 -9.30 6.54 -17.21
C PHE A 251 -10.68 6.85 -17.82
N ILE A 252 -10.93 6.35 -19.02
CA ILE A 252 -12.24 6.55 -19.66
C ILE A 252 -13.33 5.92 -18.81
N LEU A 253 -13.08 4.71 -18.29
CA LEU A 253 -14.06 4.06 -17.41
C LEU A 253 -14.27 4.84 -16.12
N VAL A 254 -13.22 5.47 -15.60
CA VAL A 254 -13.38 6.30 -14.39
C VAL A 254 -14.29 7.49 -14.70
N ILE A 255 -14.12 8.13 -15.85
CA ILE A 255 -15.00 9.24 -16.24
C ILE A 255 -16.45 8.78 -16.29
N ILE A 256 -16.70 7.61 -16.88
CA ILE A 256 -18.06 7.12 -17.11
C ILE A 256 -18.68 6.54 -15.86
N VAL A 257 -17.93 5.73 -15.12
CA VAL A 257 -18.49 4.87 -14.08
C VAL A 257 -18.28 5.42 -12.67
N PHE A 258 -17.13 6.03 -12.39
CA PHE A 258 -16.79 6.41 -11.03
C PHE A 258 -17.58 7.64 -10.61
N LYS A 259 -18.47 7.47 -9.66
CA LYS A 259 -19.28 8.57 -9.14
C LYS A 259 -18.74 9.03 -7.80
N GLU A 260 -19.06 10.27 -7.44
CA GLU A 260 -18.60 10.82 -6.16
C GLU A 260 -19.11 9.99 -5.00
N LYS A 261 -20.35 9.57 -5.07
CA LYS A 261 -20.99 8.81 -4.03
C LYS A 261 -22.18 8.07 -4.62
N PRO A 262 -22.71 7.07 -3.94
CA PRO A 262 -23.88 6.41 -4.45
C PRO A 262 -25.06 7.38 -4.58
N PRO A 263 -25.99 7.12 -5.46
CA PRO A 263 -27.21 7.95 -5.56
C PRO A 263 -27.89 8.09 -4.22
N ASN A 264 -27.91 7.02 -3.43
CA ASN A 264 -28.40 7.05 -2.06
C ASN A 264 -27.26 6.63 -1.16
N PRO A 265 -27.03 7.30 -0.04
CA PRO A 265 -25.96 6.87 0.85
C PRO A 265 -26.22 5.44 1.35
N PRO A 266 -25.18 4.68 1.66
CA PRO A 266 -25.37 3.36 2.25
C PRO A 266 -26.18 3.42 3.53
N SER A 267 -26.10 4.56 4.23
CA SER A 267 -26.96 4.87 5.34
C SER A 267 -27.00 6.37 5.49
N ARG A 268 -28.05 6.88 6.12
CA ARG A 268 -28.12 8.31 6.34
C ARG A 268 -27.05 8.81 7.26
N ALA A 269 -26.68 7.99 8.23
CA ALA A 269 -25.69 8.41 9.20
C ALA A 269 -24.32 8.55 8.59
N GLN A 270 -24.04 7.81 7.51
CA GLN A 270 -22.73 7.92 6.88
C GLN A 270 -22.48 9.32 6.35
N ALA A 271 -23.44 9.90 5.67
CA ALA A 271 -23.28 11.28 5.17
C ALA A 271 -23.13 12.26 6.31
N SER A 272 -23.91 12.08 7.36
CA SER A 272 -23.86 12.93 8.53
C SER A 272 -22.50 12.83 9.22
N ILE A 273 -21.99 11.62 9.36
CA ILE A 273 -20.71 11.41 10.01
C ILE A 273 -19.59 12.06 9.21
N GLN A 274 -19.62 11.91 7.89
CA GLN A 274 -18.58 12.52 7.07
C GLN A 274 -18.58 14.04 7.18
N SER A 275 -19.75 14.64 7.18
CA SER A 275 -19.84 16.09 7.32
C SER A 275 -19.24 16.56 8.63
N ARG A 276 -19.56 15.88 9.71
CA ARG A 276 -19.04 16.28 11.01
C ARG A 276 -17.54 16.09 11.11
N LEU A 277 -17.04 15.00 10.58
CA LEU A 277 -15.60 14.75 10.62
C LEU A 277 -14.83 15.81 9.85
N MET A 278 -15.33 16.19 8.68
CA MET A 278 -14.65 17.20 7.90
C MET A 278 -14.66 18.55 8.60
N ALA A 279 -15.74 18.86 9.31
CA ALA A 279 -15.83 20.14 9.99
C ALA A 279 -14.96 20.22 11.23
N GLU A 280 -14.79 19.11 11.94
CA GLU A 280 -14.11 19.10 13.23
C GLU A 280 -12.68 18.62 13.21
N TYR A 281 -12.32 17.78 12.27
CA TYR A 281 -11.00 17.15 12.26
C TYR A 281 -9.97 18.10 11.70
N SER A 282 -8.90 18.32 12.46
CA SER A 282 -7.75 19.09 11.97
C SER A 282 -6.62 18.14 11.69
N TYR A 283 -6.25 18.03 10.42
CA TYR A 283 -5.18 17.13 10.00
C TYR A 283 -3.85 17.54 10.65
N VAL A 284 -3.59 18.85 10.70
CA VAL A 284 -2.33 19.34 11.27
C VAL A 284 -2.26 19.03 12.76
N GLN A 285 -3.35 19.27 13.49
CA GLN A 285 -3.35 18.99 14.92
C GLN A 285 -3.19 17.50 15.20
N SER A 286 -3.80 16.67 14.39
CA SER A 286 -3.65 15.22 14.54
C SER A 286 -2.20 14.81 14.34
N ILE A 287 -1.54 15.35 13.31
CA ILE A 287 -0.14 15.05 13.06
C ILE A 287 0.71 15.49 14.25
N LEU A 288 0.46 16.67 14.79
CA LEU A 288 1.23 17.15 15.92
C LEU A 288 1.06 16.25 17.15
N ARG A 289 -0.17 15.77 17.40
CA ARG A 289 -0.39 14.87 18.53
C ARG A 289 0.34 13.54 18.30
N LEU A 290 0.33 13.03 17.07
CA LEU A 290 1.03 11.79 16.77
C LEU A 290 2.53 11.93 16.98
N LEU A 291 3.09 13.08 16.61
CA LEU A 291 4.52 13.29 16.76
C LEU A 291 4.96 13.43 18.23
N ARG A 292 4.00 13.62 19.13
CA ARG A 292 4.31 13.66 20.56
C ARG A 292 4.20 12.28 21.23
N ASN A 293 3.76 11.27 20.51
CA ASN A 293 3.59 9.94 21.07
C ASN A 293 4.88 9.15 20.86
N ALA A 294 5.61 8.90 21.94
CA ALA A 294 6.93 8.27 21.84
C ALA A 294 6.85 6.86 21.27
N ASN A 295 5.83 6.08 21.68
CA ASN A 295 5.68 4.73 21.15
C ASN A 295 5.39 4.76 19.65
N PHE A 296 4.58 5.71 19.21
CA PHE A 296 4.30 5.84 17.78
C PHE A 296 5.55 6.26 17.02
N LEU A 297 6.36 7.17 17.58
CA LEU A 297 7.60 7.56 16.90
C LEU A 297 8.55 6.38 16.75
N LEU A 298 8.68 5.55 17.78
CA LEU A 298 9.49 4.36 17.66
C LEU A 298 8.96 3.42 16.59
N LEU A 299 7.64 3.22 16.57
CA LEU A 299 7.05 2.37 15.54
C LEU A 299 7.24 2.98 14.16
N MET A 300 7.10 4.30 14.04
CA MET A 300 7.29 4.96 12.75
C MET A 300 8.69 4.72 12.21
N VAL A 301 9.71 4.84 13.07
CA VAL A 301 11.08 4.60 12.65
C VAL A 301 11.29 3.12 12.31
N THR A 302 10.84 2.21 13.16
CA THR A 302 11.08 0.78 12.89
C THR A 302 10.30 0.30 11.69
N TYR A 303 9.08 0.80 11.48
CA TYR A 303 8.32 0.47 10.29
C TYR A 303 9.04 0.97 9.04
N GLY A 304 9.55 2.20 9.12
CA GLY A 304 10.30 2.76 8.00
C GLY A 304 11.54 1.96 7.68
N LEU A 305 12.25 1.50 8.71
CA LEU A 305 13.44 0.69 8.48
C LEU A 305 13.11 -0.61 7.76
N ASN A 306 12.08 -1.30 8.21
CA ASN A 306 11.72 -2.59 7.60
C ASN A 306 11.20 -2.42 6.18
N VAL A 307 10.26 -1.50 6.00
CA VAL A 307 9.65 -1.33 4.69
C VAL A 307 10.61 -0.64 3.73
N GLY A 308 11.48 0.23 4.24
CA GLY A 308 12.54 0.79 3.41
C GLY A 308 13.47 -0.28 2.88
N CYS A 309 13.78 -1.28 3.71
CA CYS A 309 14.57 -2.43 3.25
C CYS A 309 13.83 -3.18 2.14
N PHE A 310 12.52 -3.33 2.27
CA PHE A 310 11.74 -3.99 1.23
C PHE A 310 11.79 -3.19 -0.07
N TYR A 311 11.66 -1.88 0.00
CA TYR A 311 11.72 -1.04 -1.20
C TYR A 311 13.10 -1.12 -1.86
N ALA A 312 14.16 -1.07 -1.05
CA ALA A 312 15.50 -1.17 -1.59
C ALA A 312 15.74 -2.54 -2.23
N LEU A 313 15.31 -3.60 -1.56
CA LEU A 313 15.44 -4.95 -2.10
C LEU A 313 14.69 -5.08 -3.41
N SER A 314 13.46 -4.56 -3.46
CA SER A 314 12.65 -4.66 -4.67
C SER A 314 13.28 -3.90 -5.84
N THR A 315 13.77 -2.70 -5.57
CA THR A 315 14.36 -1.89 -6.61
C THR A 315 15.64 -2.51 -7.17
N LEU A 316 16.43 -3.12 -6.29
CA LEU A 316 17.75 -3.61 -6.68
C LEU A 316 17.77 -5.11 -6.96
N LEU A 317 16.62 -5.78 -6.91
CA LEU A 317 16.58 -7.23 -7.01
C LEU A 317 17.14 -7.74 -8.34
N ASN A 318 16.74 -7.13 -9.44
CA ASN A 318 17.23 -7.52 -10.75
C ASN A 318 18.74 -7.41 -10.82
N ARG A 319 19.29 -6.31 -10.31
CA ARG A 319 20.75 -6.11 -10.34
C ARG A 319 21.47 -7.18 -9.55
N MET A 320 20.95 -7.56 -8.39
CA MET A 320 21.59 -8.57 -7.57
C MET A 320 21.53 -9.95 -8.23
N VAL A 321 20.36 -10.30 -8.74
CA VAL A 321 20.21 -11.64 -9.32
C VAL A 321 21.03 -11.76 -10.59
N ILE A 322 21.01 -10.75 -11.45
CA ILE A 322 21.75 -10.81 -12.71
C ILE A 322 23.27 -10.85 -12.46
N HIS A 323 23.73 -10.17 -11.41
CA HIS A 323 25.16 -10.19 -11.08
C HIS A 323 25.63 -11.61 -10.79
N HIS A 324 24.84 -12.40 -10.07
CA HIS A 324 25.22 -13.76 -9.70
C HIS A 324 24.77 -14.82 -10.69
N TYR A 325 23.71 -14.54 -11.45
CA TYR A 325 23.14 -15.51 -12.39
C TYR A 325 22.87 -14.80 -13.71
N PRO A 326 23.93 -14.55 -14.50
CA PRO A 326 23.76 -13.82 -15.75
C PRO A 326 22.77 -14.50 -16.70
N GLY A 327 21.97 -13.70 -17.37
CA GLY A 327 21.03 -14.24 -18.32
C GLY A 327 19.72 -14.73 -17.73
N GLU A 328 19.53 -14.59 -16.42
CA GLU A 328 18.34 -15.10 -15.76
C GLU A 328 17.35 -13.99 -15.43
N GLU A 329 17.09 -13.12 -16.40
CA GLU A 329 16.18 -11.98 -16.17
C GLU A 329 14.77 -12.46 -15.83
N VAL A 330 14.28 -13.50 -16.52
CA VAL A 330 12.93 -14.00 -16.25
C VAL A 330 12.86 -14.58 -14.84
N ASN A 331 13.90 -15.31 -14.43
CA ASN A 331 13.90 -15.88 -13.09
C ASN A 331 14.06 -14.80 -12.01
N ALA A 332 14.79 -13.71 -12.31
CA ALA A 332 14.83 -12.58 -11.37
C ALA A 332 13.43 -12.00 -11.17
N GLY A 333 12.67 -11.87 -12.25
CA GLY A 333 11.29 -11.44 -12.17
C GLY A 333 10.42 -12.40 -11.38
N ARG A 334 10.63 -13.69 -11.58
CA ARG A 334 9.87 -14.71 -10.83
C ARG A 334 10.21 -14.68 -9.35
N ILE A 335 11.47 -14.38 -9.01
CA ILE A 335 11.84 -14.23 -7.61
C ILE A 335 11.09 -13.04 -7.00
N GLY A 336 11.02 -11.92 -7.70
CA GLY A 336 10.24 -10.77 -7.22
C GLY A 336 8.77 -11.10 -7.05
N LEU A 337 8.20 -11.79 -8.02
CA LEU A 337 6.82 -12.26 -7.92
C LEU A 337 6.64 -13.13 -6.67
N THR A 338 7.58 -14.03 -6.42
CA THR A 338 7.51 -14.90 -5.26
C THR A 338 7.54 -14.10 -3.96
N ILE A 339 8.40 -13.08 -3.89
CA ILE A 339 8.49 -12.24 -2.70
C ILE A 339 7.13 -11.59 -2.42
N VAL A 340 6.52 -11.01 -3.43
CA VAL A 340 5.27 -10.28 -3.24
C VAL A 340 4.12 -11.24 -2.89
N LEU A 341 4.00 -12.35 -3.60
CA LEU A 341 2.92 -13.28 -3.32
C LEU A 341 3.07 -13.95 -1.96
N SER A 342 4.30 -14.31 -1.58
CA SER A 342 4.54 -14.84 -0.24
C SER A 342 4.16 -13.83 0.83
N GLY A 343 4.46 -12.56 0.59
CA GLY A 343 4.10 -11.51 1.52
C GLY A 343 2.61 -11.35 1.67
N MET A 344 1.86 -11.50 0.58
CA MET A 344 0.41 -11.44 0.66
C MET A 344 -0.13 -12.58 1.53
N VAL A 345 0.41 -13.78 1.37
CA VAL A 345 0.01 -14.91 2.21
C VAL A 345 0.39 -14.65 3.67
N GLY A 346 1.60 -14.14 3.90
CA GLY A 346 2.04 -13.82 5.26
C GLY A 346 1.17 -12.79 5.91
N ALA A 347 0.75 -11.80 5.13
CA ALA A 347 -0.14 -10.76 5.65
C ALA A 347 -1.48 -11.33 6.08
N LEU A 348 -2.05 -12.25 5.30
CA LEU A 348 -3.31 -12.88 5.66
C LEU A 348 -3.17 -13.71 6.94
N ILE A 349 -2.11 -14.49 7.02
CA ILE A 349 -1.90 -15.34 8.20
C ILE A 349 -1.70 -14.50 9.44
N SER A 350 -0.89 -13.44 9.34
CA SER A 350 -0.65 -12.56 10.47
C SER A 350 -1.93 -11.86 10.91
N GLY A 351 -2.77 -11.47 9.96
CA GLY A 351 -4.04 -10.83 10.30
C GLY A 351 -4.95 -11.75 11.08
N ILE A 352 -5.05 -13.01 10.65
CA ILE A 352 -5.88 -13.98 11.36
C ILE A 352 -5.33 -14.20 12.77
N TRP A 353 -4.01 -14.31 12.88
CA TRP A 353 -3.38 -14.50 14.19
C TRP A 353 -3.67 -13.35 15.12
N LEU A 354 -3.56 -12.10 14.63
CA LEU A 354 -3.83 -10.93 15.46
C LEU A 354 -5.29 -10.86 15.88
N ASP A 355 -6.20 -11.25 15.01
CA ASP A 355 -7.61 -11.23 15.36
C ASP A 355 -7.89 -12.18 16.52
N LYS A 356 -7.19 -13.30 16.57
CA LYS A 356 -7.44 -14.29 17.60
C LYS A 356 -6.72 -13.97 18.90
N THR A 357 -5.48 -13.46 18.82
CA THR A 357 -4.65 -13.33 20.02
C THR A 357 -4.52 -11.92 20.55
N LYS A 358 -4.69 -10.91 19.70
CA LYS A 358 -4.51 -9.51 20.07
C LYS A 358 -3.12 -9.20 20.64
N THR A 359 -2.12 -9.97 20.25
CA THR A 359 -0.75 -9.78 20.73
C THR A 359 0.03 -8.94 19.74
N TYR A 360 -0.27 -7.65 19.69
CA TYR A 360 0.28 -6.77 18.64
C TYR A 360 1.79 -6.62 18.75
N LYS A 361 2.30 -6.31 19.94
CA LYS A 361 3.73 -6.09 20.06
C LYS A 361 4.51 -7.39 19.85
N GLN A 362 4.05 -8.48 20.48
CA GLN A 362 4.75 -9.74 20.35
C GLN A 362 4.79 -10.23 18.91
N THR A 363 3.66 -10.13 18.21
CA THR A 363 3.61 -10.58 16.83
C THR A 363 4.50 -9.70 15.95
N THR A 364 4.45 -8.39 16.15
CA THR A 364 5.28 -7.46 15.39
C THR A 364 6.77 -7.76 15.61
N LEU A 365 7.16 -8.00 16.85
CA LEU A 365 8.55 -8.28 17.16
C LEU A 365 9.00 -9.60 16.53
N VAL A 366 8.17 -10.64 16.61
CA VAL A 366 8.52 -11.94 16.02
C VAL A 366 8.67 -11.81 14.50
N VAL A 367 7.74 -11.12 13.86
CA VAL A 367 7.83 -10.95 12.40
C VAL A 367 9.07 -10.13 12.03
N TYR A 368 9.42 -9.13 12.83
CA TYR A 368 10.62 -8.36 12.58
C TYR A 368 11.86 -9.22 12.71
N ILE A 369 11.93 -10.05 13.76
CA ILE A 369 13.06 -10.97 13.95
C ILE A 369 13.15 -11.92 12.76
N MET A 370 12.02 -12.45 12.32
CA MET A 370 12.02 -13.37 11.17
C MET A 370 12.39 -12.68 9.88
N SER A 371 12.05 -11.40 9.72
CA SER A 371 12.53 -10.64 8.58
C SER A 371 14.05 -10.51 8.60
N LEU A 372 14.61 -10.26 9.76
CA LEU A 372 16.07 -10.19 9.91
C LEU A 372 16.70 -11.54 9.59
N VAL A 373 16.15 -12.62 10.13
CA VAL A 373 16.68 -13.96 9.84
C VAL A 373 16.60 -14.26 8.35
N GLY A 374 15.46 -13.94 7.73
CA GLY A 374 15.30 -14.16 6.30
C GLY A 374 16.28 -13.35 5.48
N MET A 375 16.55 -12.12 5.88
CA MET A 375 17.51 -11.30 5.16
C MET A 375 18.93 -11.86 5.29
N ILE A 376 19.28 -12.33 6.48
CA ILE A 376 20.60 -12.93 6.68
C ILE A 376 20.74 -14.19 5.81
N VAL A 377 19.74 -15.05 5.82
CA VAL A 377 19.78 -16.27 5.02
C VAL A 377 19.85 -15.93 3.54
N TYR A 378 19.07 -14.97 3.08
CA TYR A 378 19.10 -14.54 1.69
C TYR A 378 20.48 -14.02 1.31
N THR A 379 21.09 -13.22 2.19
CA THR A 379 22.39 -12.62 1.94
C THR A 379 23.46 -13.69 1.71
N PHE A 380 23.46 -14.71 2.56
CA PHE A 380 24.52 -15.70 2.50
C PHE A 380 24.24 -16.82 1.51
N THR A 381 23.01 -16.92 0.98
CA THR A 381 22.70 -17.96 -0.02
C THR A 381 22.58 -17.43 -1.42
N LEU A 382 22.62 -16.13 -1.62
CA LEU A 382 22.45 -15.55 -2.96
C LEU A 382 23.56 -16.02 -3.91
N SER A 383 24.78 -16.13 -3.42
CA SER A 383 25.94 -16.44 -4.25
C SER A 383 26.30 -17.91 -4.28
N LEU A 384 25.45 -18.81 -3.79
CA LEU A 384 25.79 -20.23 -3.74
C LEU A 384 25.77 -20.93 -5.09
N GLY A 385 25.22 -20.28 -6.11
CA GLY A 385 25.18 -20.88 -7.44
C GLY A 385 23.95 -21.73 -7.72
N HIS A 386 23.00 -21.77 -6.83
CA HIS A 386 21.76 -22.54 -7.01
C HIS A 386 20.59 -21.59 -7.01
N LEU A 387 19.97 -21.38 -8.16
CA LEU A 387 18.90 -20.41 -8.27
C LEU A 387 17.68 -20.80 -7.44
N TRP A 388 17.40 -22.11 -7.31
CA TRP A 388 16.26 -22.54 -6.53
C TRP A 388 16.40 -22.16 -5.05
N VAL A 389 17.64 -22.12 -4.54
CA VAL A 389 17.87 -21.69 -3.17
C VAL A 389 17.49 -20.21 -3.03
N VAL A 390 17.81 -19.42 -4.04
CA VAL A 390 17.44 -18.00 -4.01
C VAL A 390 15.92 -17.85 -3.99
N PHE A 391 15.20 -18.64 -4.77
CA PHE A 391 13.73 -18.63 -4.74
C PHE A 391 13.20 -18.90 -3.34
N VAL A 392 13.71 -19.94 -2.71
CA VAL A 392 13.23 -20.35 -1.39
C VAL A 392 13.53 -19.28 -0.34
N THR A 393 14.76 -18.78 -0.33
CA THR A 393 15.14 -17.81 0.70
C THR A 393 14.46 -16.46 0.47
N ALA A 394 14.31 -16.04 -0.79
CA ALA A 394 13.61 -14.81 -1.07
C ALA A 394 12.12 -14.94 -0.73
N GLY A 395 11.53 -16.09 -0.99
CA GLY A 395 10.14 -16.31 -0.59
C GLY A 395 9.95 -16.24 0.91
N LEU A 396 10.85 -16.85 1.67
CA LEU A 396 10.79 -16.77 3.12
C LEU A 396 10.94 -15.34 3.59
N LEU A 397 11.88 -14.61 3.03
CA LEU A 397 12.10 -13.22 3.39
C LEU A 397 10.85 -12.39 3.07
N GLY A 398 10.27 -12.60 1.89
CA GLY A 398 9.08 -11.87 1.50
C GLY A 398 7.87 -12.17 2.38
N PHE A 399 7.73 -13.42 2.80
CA PHE A 399 6.62 -13.81 3.68
C PHE A 399 6.61 -12.95 4.93
N PHE A 400 7.77 -12.74 5.54
CA PHE A 400 7.83 -11.96 6.78
C PHE A 400 8.01 -10.47 6.52
N MET A 401 8.88 -10.08 5.61
CA MET A 401 9.16 -8.65 5.40
C MET A 401 7.97 -7.94 4.76
N THR A 402 7.39 -8.51 3.73
CA THR A 402 6.23 -7.92 3.08
C THR A 402 4.98 -8.11 3.94
N GLY A 403 4.88 -9.24 4.62
CA GLY A 403 3.77 -9.48 5.53
C GLY A 403 3.77 -8.56 6.74
N TYR A 404 4.90 -7.93 7.04
CA TYR A 404 4.99 -7.01 8.15
C TYR A 404 4.19 -5.71 7.91
N LEU A 405 3.97 -5.34 6.64
CA LEU A 405 3.34 -4.05 6.37
C LEU A 405 2.01 -3.85 7.11
N PRO A 406 1.07 -4.79 7.03
CA PRO A 406 -0.18 -4.54 7.74
C PRO A 406 -0.06 -4.64 9.25
N LEU A 407 0.89 -5.41 9.75
CA LEU A 407 1.12 -5.47 11.20
C LEU A 407 1.51 -4.10 11.74
N GLY A 408 2.34 -3.39 11.00
CA GLY A 408 2.73 -2.05 11.41
C GLY A 408 1.55 -1.10 11.46
N PHE A 409 0.69 -1.16 10.45
CA PHE A 409 -0.50 -0.31 10.45
C PHE A 409 -1.43 -0.64 11.62
N GLU A 410 -1.62 -1.93 11.90
CA GLU A 410 -2.48 -2.33 13.00
C GLU A 410 -1.93 -1.89 14.35
N PHE A 411 -0.63 -2.09 14.56
CA PHE A 411 -0.02 -1.69 15.80
C PHE A 411 -0.09 -0.17 15.97
N ALA A 412 0.13 0.57 14.89
CA ALA A 412 0.03 2.02 14.94
C ALA A 412 -1.39 2.46 15.33
N ALA A 413 -2.40 1.80 14.75
CA ALA A 413 -3.77 2.13 15.09
C ALA A 413 -4.05 1.89 16.57
N GLU A 414 -3.49 0.82 17.13
CA GLU A 414 -3.65 0.55 18.56
C GLU A 414 -2.95 1.58 19.43
N LEU A 415 -1.74 1.99 19.04
CA LEU A 415 -0.95 2.92 19.85
C LEU A 415 -1.49 4.34 19.81
N THR A 416 -2.21 4.71 18.77
CA THR A 416 -2.58 6.11 18.55
C THR A 416 -4.07 6.37 18.67
N TYR A 417 -4.85 5.39 19.12
CA TYR A 417 -6.27 5.64 19.34
C TYR A 417 -6.43 6.88 20.22
N PRO A 418 -7.29 7.81 19.94
CA PRO A 418 -8.36 7.80 18.94
C PRO A 418 -8.03 8.57 17.64
N GLU A 419 -6.77 8.74 17.30
CA GLU A 419 -6.44 9.43 16.08
C GLU A 419 -6.89 8.64 14.87
N SER A 420 -7.08 9.34 13.75
CA SER A 420 -7.46 8.68 12.51
C SER A 420 -6.41 7.67 12.10
N GLU A 421 -6.85 6.47 11.73
CA GLU A 421 -5.95 5.44 11.25
C GLU A 421 -5.31 5.84 9.93
N GLY A 422 -6.03 6.60 9.12
CA GLY A 422 -5.45 7.10 7.87
C GLY A 422 -4.29 8.05 8.09
N THR A 423 -4.39 8.92 9.10
CA THR A 423 -3.31 9.85 9.39
C THR A 423 -2.07 9.11 9.89
N SER A 424 -2.25 8.17 10.82
CA SER A 424 -1.09 7.46 11.35
C SER A 424 -0.44 6.57 10.28
N SER A 425 -1.24 5.89 9.45
CA SER A 425 -0.64 5.07 8.40
C SER A 425 0.02 5.92 7.33
N GLY A 426 -0.50 7.12 7.07
CA GLY A 426 0.18 8.04 6.16
C GLY A 426 1.57 8.42 6.65
N LEU A 427 1.70 8.69 7.95
CA LEU A 427 3.02 9.00 8.52
C LEU A 427 3.95 7.79 8.48
N LEU A 428 3.43 6.59 8.70
CA LEU A 428 4.24 5.39 8.54
C LEU A 428 4.74 5.26 7.11
N ASN A 429 3.88 5.54 6.14
CA ASN A 429 4.29 5.47 4.74
C ASN A 429 5.34 6.51 4.39
N VAL A 430 5.24 7.71 4.95
CA VAL A 430 6.27 8.73 4.72
C VAL A 430 7.61 8.23 5.25
N SER A 431 7.63 7.65 6.44
CA SER A 431 8.86 7.09 7.00
C SER A 431 9.43 6.01 6.08
N ALA A 432 8.57 5.12 5.58
CA ALA A 432 9.00 4.05 4.68
C ALA A 432 9.62 4.62 3.41
N GLN A 433 9.02 5.68 2.86
CA GLN A 433 9.56 6.28 1.65
C GLN A 433 10.92 6.92 1.89
N ILE A 434 11.08 7.63 3.01
CA ILE A 434 12.35 8.27 3.33
C ILE A 434 13.44 7.22 3.46
N PHE A 435 13.20 6.18 4.26
CA PHE A 435 14.20 5.15 4.45
C PHE A 435 14.39 4.31 3.18
N GLY A 436 13.34 4.15 2.37
CA GLY A 436 13.47 3.46 1.11
C GLY A 436 14.47 4.14 0.18
N ILE A 437 14.38 5.46 0.08
CA ILE A 437 15.33 6.21 -0.72
C ILE A 437 16.76 6.05 -0.16
N ALA A 438 16.90 6.26 1.15
CA ALA A 438 18.21 6.18 1.77
C ALA A 438 18.84 4.81 1.59
N PHE A 439 18.07 3.75 1.79
CA PHE A 439 18.60 2.40 1.70
C PHE A 439 18.86 1.98 0.27
N THR A 440 18.04 2.43 -0.68
CA THR A 440 18.29 2.10 -2.08
C THR A 440 19.59 2.74 -2.53
N ILE A 441 19.80 4.00 -2.18
CA ILE A 441 21.05 4.67 -2.53
C ILE A 441 22.22 3.99 -1.82
N GLY A 442 22.10 3.77 -0.52
CA GLY A 442 23.19 3.18 0.25
C GLY A 442 23.54 1.78 -0.21
N GLN A 443 22.53 0.93 -0.38
CA GLN A 443 22.77 -0.44 -0.81
C GLN A 443 23.34 -0.46 -2.23
N GLY A 444 22.78 0.37 -3.11
CA GLY A 444 23.27 0.39 -4.48
C GLY A 444 24.71 0.82 -4.58
N GLN A 445 25.11 1.85 -3.84
CA GLN A 445 26.49 2.31 -3.85
C GLN A 445 27.43 1.27 -3.25
N ILE A 446 27.03 0.65 -2.15
CA ILE A 446 27.84 -0.39 -1.54
C ILE A 446 27.97 -1.59 -2.49
N MET A 447 26.87 -1.96 -3.15
CA MET A 447 26.92 -3.06 -4.12
C MET A 447 27.90 -2.75 -5.25
N ASP A 448 27.88 -1.52 -5.75
CA ASP A 448 28.73 -1.16 -6.87
C ASP A 448 30.22 -1.18 -6.49
N HIS A 449 30.54 -0.87 -5.24
CA HIS A 449 31.95 -0.76 -4.83
C HIS A 449 32.46 -1.98 -4.07
N PHE A 450 31.59 -2.70 -3.36
CA PHE A 450 32.01 -3.79 -2.48
C PHE A 450 31.28 -5.10 -2.71
N GLY A 451 30.34 -5.14 -3.65
CA GLY A 451 29.64 -6.38 -3.98
C GLY A 451 28.26 -6.49 -3.32
N THR A 452 27.48 -7.45 -3.82
CA THR A 452 26.11 -7.62 -3.39
C THR A 452 26.00 -8.05 -1.93
N LYS A 453 26.96 -8.87 -1.45
CA LYS A 453 26.92 -9.33 -0.09
C LYS A 453 27.05 -8.15 0.88
N ALA A 454 27.95 -7.21 0.59
CA ALA A 454 28.12 -6.03 1.44
C ALA A 454 26.87 -5.17 1.45
N GLY A 455 26.22 -4.99 0.30
CA GLY A 455 24.98 -4.23 0.25
C GLY A 455 23.88 -4.88 1.05
N ASN A 456 23.75 -6.20 0.94
CA ASN A 456 22.73 -6.91 1.71
C ASN A 456 23.03 -6.92 3.20
N LEU A 457 24.32 -6.91 3.56
CA LEU A 457 24.67 -6.81 4.98
C LEU A 457 24.28 -5.46 5.56
N LEU A 458 24.28 -4.40 4.75
CA LEU A 458 23.75 -3.13 5.21
C LEU A 458 22.29 -3.28 5.61
N LEU A 459 21.49 -3.95 4.79
CA LEU A 459 20.09 -4.16 5.13
C LEU A 459 19.93 -5.04 6.36
N CYS A 460 20.79 -6.04 6.52
CA CYS A 460 20.78 -6.88 7.73
C CYS A 460 21.05 -6.03 8.97
N SER A 461 22.02 -5.12 8.89
CA SER A 461 22.35 -4.25 10.01
C SER A 461 21.17 -3.36 10.38
N VAL A 462 20.52 -2.81 9.36
CA VAL A 462 19.37 -1.94 9.57
C VAL A 462 18.22 -2.73 10.22
N LEU A 463 17.98 -3.95 9.76
CA LEU A 463 16.92 -4.77 10.33
C LEU A 463 17.25 -5.17 11.77
N PHE A 464 18.53 -5.40 12.07
CA PHE A 464 18.92 -5.66 13.45
C PHE A 464 18.64 -4.46 14.33
N LEU A 465 19.00 -3.26 13.86
CA LEU A 465 18.71 -2.04 14.61
C LEU A 465 17.20 -1.89 14.83
N GLY A 466 16.41 -2.15 13.79
CA GLY A 466 14.96 -2.06 13.90
C GLY A 466 14.41 -3.08 14.88
N THR A 467 14.98 -4.28 14.92
CA THR A 467 14.55 -5.29 15.86
C THR A 467 14.80 -4.82 17.29
N VAL A 468 15.99 -4.29 17.56
CA VAL A 468 16.32 -3.78 18.89
C VAL A 468 15.36 -2.65 19.26
N MET A 469 15.12 -1.72 18.36
CA MET A 469 14.21 -0.61 18.65
C MET A 469 12.78 -1.09 18.88
N THR A 470 12.36 -2.13 18.17
CA THR A 470 11.01 -2.67 18.34
C THR A 470 10.80 -3.22 19.74
N THR A 471 11.85 -3.78 20.37
CA THR A 471 11.70 -4.28 21.73
C THR A 471 11.38 -3.18 22.73
N PHE A 472 11.71 -1.93 22.41
CA PHE A 472 11.46 -0.82 23.32
C PHE A 472 10.08 -0.18 23.12
N ILE A 473 9.31 -0.59 22.13
CA ILE A 473 7.96 -0.07 21.97
C ILE A 473 7.07 -0.70 23.03
N LYS A 474 6.44 0.12 23.84
CA LYS A 474 5.54 -0.39 24.88
C LYS A 474 4.22 -0.82 24.28
N ALA A 475 3.65 -1.88 24.79
CA ALA A 475 2.36 -2.39 24.30
C ALA A 475 1.22 -1.58 24.92
N ASP A 476 1.16 -0.31 24.60
CA ASP A 476 0.13 0.59 25.07
C ASP A 476 -1.08 0.48 24.13
N LEU A 477 -1.90 -0.52 24.33
CA LEU A 477 -2.98 -0.84 23.41
C LEU A 477 -4.22 -0.01 23.76
N ARG A 478 -4.18 1.27 23.40
CA ARG A 478 -5.22 2.21 23.79
C ARG A 478 -6.59 1.84 23.24
N ARG A 479 -6.62 1.34 21.99
CA ARG A 479 -7.91 0.97 21.41
C ARG A 479 -8.51 -0.24 22.12
N GLN A 480 -7.69 -1.21 22.49
CA GLN A 480 -8.19 -2.36 23.25
C GLN A 480 -8.72 -1.93 24.60
N GLN A 481 -8.03 -1.03 25.26
CA GLN A 481 -8.49 -0.53 26.56
C GLN A 481 -9.81 0.22 26.42
N ALA A 482 -9.96 1.02 25.37
CA ALA A 482 -11.21 1.72 25.15
C ALA A 482 -12.36 0.77 24.90
N ASN A 483 -12.10 -0.32 24.17
CA ASN A 483 -13.14 -1.31 23.90
C ASN A 483 -13.57 -2.00 25.19
N LEU A 484 -12.61 -2.35 26.04
CA LEU A 484 -12.95 -3.00 27.30
C LEU A 484 -13.76 -2.06 28.20
N GLU A 485 -13.37 -0.80 28.25
CA GLU A 485 -14.13 0.16 29.05
C GLU A 485 -15.55 0.34 28.53
N ASN A 486 -15.70 0.39 27.22
CA ASN A 486 -17.03 0.52 26.64
C ASN A 486 -17.89 -0.70 26.93
N GLU A 487 -17.30 -1.89 26.90
CA GLU A 487 -18.05 -3.09 27.19
C GLU A 487 -18.50 -3.13 28.66
N GLN A 488 -17.68 -2.58 29.54
CA GLN A 488 -18.04 -2.59 30.95
C GLN A 488 -19.15 -1.61 31.25
N THR A 489 -19.23 -0.52 30.50
CA THR A 489 -20.31 0.41 30.70
C THR A 489 -21.52 0.09 29.85
#